data_2d9157aef49b2792c30245639b536210
#
_entry.id   2d9157aef49b2792c30245639b536210
#
_cell.length_a   1.000
_cell.length_b   1.000
_cell.length_c   1.000
_cell.angle_alpha   90.00
_cell.angle_beta   90.00
_cell.angle_gamma   90.00
#
_symmetry.space_group_name_H-M   'P 1'
#
loop_
_entity.id
_entity.type
_entity.pdbx_description
1 polymer ?
#
loop_
_entity_poly.entity_id
_entity_poly.type
_entity_poly.pdbx_seq_one_letter_code
_entity_poly.pdbx_strand_id
1 'polypeptide(L)'
;MAAQPSGMRIQQLLVHAGLAYVILTRVVGVKETNLRRELAILTVLGGEEAVEGGGLGVVRIADLIGREKSQVSRTLKILAESGFVDRDTATLQYRLGWRFFALAARAGEQRLLSVAPALLERLVEDVGETVHLSVLQGVEVLTVLSESPPHAVKADGWAGRTVPIYCTSSGRALLFDYDHEALSSLLSGVEFRELRPGTVRNIEELEESIAVAREQGYALVDEEFEFGLVGAAAPVRDFKGRLVAALNVSAPKFRLGGRLEGAGREVKKAADELSALLGWSSGPGDATGVS
;
A
#
# COMPACT_ATOMS: atom_id res chain seq x y z
N MET A 1 -12.91 -38.52 -19.10
CA MET A 1 -12.46 -37.39 -19.96
C MET A 1 -12.41 -36.14 -19.08
N ALA A 2 -11.24 -35.90 -18.46
CA ALA A 2 -11.04 -34.80 -17.51
C ALA A 2 -10.37 -33.64 -18.25
N ALA A 3 -11.01 -32.48 -18.25
CA ALA A 3 -10.48 -31.26 -18.79
C ALA A 3 -9.46 -30.65 -17.78
N GLN A 4 -8.25 -30.43 -18.25
CA GLN A 4 -7.23 -29.65 -17.51
C GLN A 4 -7.57 -28.16 -17.54
N PRO A 5 -7.48 -27.42 -16.44
CA PRO A 5 -7.46 -25.98 -16.46
C PRO A 5 -6.04 -25.47 -16.33
N SER A 6 -5.51 -24.84 -17.31
CA SER A 6 -4.68 -23.81 -17.04
C SER A 6 -3.37 -23.45 -17.51
N GLY A 7 -3.20 -22.89 -18.61
CA GLY A 7 -2.02 -22.11 -19.04
C GLY A 7 -2.06 -20.61 -18.68
N MET A 8 -3.20 -20.11 -18.22
CA MET A 8 -3.46 -18.65 -18.15
C MET A 8 -3.08 -17.97 -16.82
N ARG A 9 -2.97 -18.73 -15.73
CA ARG A 9 -2.62 -18.15 -14.40
C ARG A 9 -1.15 -17.83 -14.22
N ILE A 10 -0.25 -18.59 -14.82
CA ILE A 10 1.21 -18.40 -14.64
C ILE A 10 1.72 -17.18 -15.42
N GLN A 11 1.15 -16.90 -16.60
CA GLN A 11 1.57 -15.72 -17.38
C GLN A 11 1.08 -14.40 -16.77
N GLN A 12 -0.08 -14.36 -16.11
CA GLN A 12 -0.56 -13.17 -15.40
C GLN A 12 0.26 -12.86 -14.14
N LEU A 13 0.69 -13.87 -13.39
CA LEU A 13 1.57 -13.71 -12.22
C LEU A 13 2.96 -13.19 -12.59
N LEU A 14 3.51 -13.62 -13.72
CA LEU A 14 4.81 -13.14 -14.22
C LEU A 14 4.77 -11.69 -14.70
N VAL A 15 3.63 -11.23 -15.20
CA VAL A 15 3.44 -9.82 -15.62
C VAL A 15 3.40 -8.88 -14.41
N HIS A 16 2.78 -9.28 -13.28
CA HIS A 16 2.69 -8.44 -12.08
C HIS A 16 4.02 -8.33 -11.33
N ALA A 17 4.78 -9.41 -11.21
CA ALA A 17 6.14 -9.37 -10.63
C ALA A 17 7.11 -8.54 -11.50
N GLY A 18 6.98 -8.61 -12.81
CA GLY A 18 7.75 -7.80 -13.75
C GLY A 18 7.38 -6.32 -13.73
N LEU A 19 6.10 -5.97 -13.51
CA LEU A 19 5.66 -4.56 -13.46
C LEU A 19 6.16 -3.84 -12.22
N ALA A 20 6.15 -4.48 -11.04
CA ALA A 20 6.69 -3.90 -9.81
C ALA A 20 8.19 -3.60 -9.95
N TYR A 21 8.96 -4.47 -10.59
CA TYR A 21 10.39 -4.24 -10.87
C TYR A 21 10.60 -3.12 -11.89
N VAL A 22 9.79 -3.03 -12.94
CA VAL A 22 9.90 -2.00 -13.99
C VAL A 22 9.52 -0.61 -13.46
N ILE A 23 8.57 -0.51 -12.52
CA ILE A 23 8.19 0.78 -11.91
C ILE A 23 9.33 1.31 -11.04
N LEU A 24 9.99 0.46 -10.23
CA LEU A 24 11.13 0.86 -9.39
C LEU A 24 12.38 1.26 -10.20
N THR A 25 12.55 0.76 -11.43
CA THR A 25 13.72 1.08 -12.27
C THR A 25 13.52 2.29 -13.18
N ARG A 26 12.29 2.77 -13.37
CA ARG A 26 11.98 3.85 -14.34
C ARG A 26 11.85 5.25 -13.73
N VAL A 27 11.75 5.38 -12.41
CA VAL A 27 11.73 6.69 -11.75
C VAL A 27 13.16 7.16 -11.49
N VAL A 28 13.58 8.13 -12.28
CA VAL A 28 14.81 8.94 -12.22
C VAL A 28 16.04 8.33 -12.88
N GLY A 29 16.51 8.98 -13.95
CA GLY A 29 17.79 8.77 -14.66
C GLY A 29 19.04 9.12 -13.83
N VAL A 30 19.19 8.51 -12.64
CA VAL A 30 20.34 8.66 -11.75
C VAL A 30 21.23 7.45 -11.91
N LYS A 31 22.54 7.67 -12.05
CA LYS A 31 23.57 6.64 -12.16
C LYS A 31 23.37 5.49 -11.15
N GLU A 32 23.51 4.24 -11.63
CA GLU A 32 23.49 3.03 -10.79
C GLU A 32 24.56 3.11 -9.70
N THR A 33 24.12 3.32 -8.47
CA THR A 33 25.01 3.31 -7.30
C THR A 33 24.97 1.93 -6.63
N ASN A 34 26.00 1.60 -5.83
CA ASN A 34 26.04 0.36 -5.04
C ASN A 34 24.79 0.24 -4.15
N LEU A 35 24.32 1.35 -3.59
CA LEU A 35 23.12 1.42 -2.76
C LEU A 35 21.84 0.90 -3.48
N ARG A 36 21.65 1.22 -4.76
CA ARG A 36 20.50 0.71 -5.52
C ARG A 36 20.50 -0.81 -5.68
N ARG A 37 21.68 -1.40 -5.80
CA ARG A 37 21.83 -2.88 -5.88
C ARG A 37 21.44 -3.53 -4.58
N GLU A 38 21.84 -2.95 -3.46
CA GLU A 38 21.52 -3.42 -2.13
C GLU A 38 20.01 -3.34 -1.88
N LEU A 39 19.39 -2.22 -2.24
CA LEU A 39 17.95 -2.04 -2.17
C LEU A 39 17.19 -3.03 -3.07
N ALA A 40 17.66 -3.29 -4.29
CA ALA A 40 17.03 -4.26 -5.19
C ALA A 40 17.03 -5.68 -4.59
N ILE A 41 18.13 -6.11 -3.96
CA ILE A 41 18.20 -7.39 -3.25
C ILE A 41 17.17 -7.44 -2.11
N LEU A 42 17.08 -6.39 -1.31
CA LEU A 42 16.12 -6.32 -0.20
C LEU A 42 14.68 -6.35 -0.69
N THR A 43 14.38 -5.63 -1.79
CA THR A 43 13.05 -5.64 -2.41
C THR A 43 12.65 -7.03 -2.89
N VAL A 44 13.56 -7.75 -3.55
CA VAL A 44 13.30 -9.12 -4.02
C VAL A 44 13.07 -10.08 -2.86
N LEU A 45 13.82 -9.92 -1.75
CA LEU A 45 13.66 -10.73 -0.54
C LEU A 45 12.39 -10.40 0.24
N GLY A 46 11.78 -9.23 0.03
CA GLY A 46 10.46 -8.87 0.56
C GLY A 46 9.29 -9.26 -0.35
N GLY A 47 9.56 -9.78 -1.57
CA GLY A 47 8.53 -10.19 -2.51
C GLY A 47 7.87 -11.53 -2.17
N GLU A 48 6.68 -11.78 -2.78
CA GLU A 48 5.87 -12.99 -2.52
C GLU A 48 6.66 -14.30 -2.65
N GLU A 49 7.44 -14.45 -3.72
CA GLU A 49 8.23 -15.67 -3.96
C GLU A 49 9.18 -15.99 -2.79
N ALA A 50 9.81 -14.94 -2.21
CA ALA A 50 10.71 -15.11 -1.09
C ALA A 50 9.96 -15.41 0.22
N VAL A 51 8.82 -14.75 0.44
CA VAL A 51 8.02 -14.91 1.66
C VAL A 51 7.37 -16.29 1.69
N GLU A 52 6.70 -16.70 0.62
CA GLU A 52 6.06 -18.01 0.50
C GLU A 52 7.06 -19.18 0.44
N GLY A 53 8.20 -18.95 -0.23
CA GLY A 53 9.28 -19.95 -0.36
C GLY A 53 10.19 -20.07 0.87
N GLY A 54 9.99 -19.26 1.92
CA GLY A 54 10.86 -19.23 3.11
C GLY A 54 12.25 -18.63 2.87
N GLY A 55 12.45 -17.97 1.72
CA GLY A 55 13.68 -17.32 1.30
C GLY A 55 14.05 -17.61 -0.16
N LEU A 56 15.12 -17.00 -0.64
CA LEU A 56 15.64 -17.20 -2.00
C LEU A 56 17.13 -17.54 -2.00
N GLY A 57 17.52 -18.44 -2.88
CA GLY A 57 18.92 -18.75 -3.14
C GLY A 57 19.63 -17.63 -3.92
N VAL A 58 20.96 -17.49 -3.76
CA VAL A 58 21.76 -16.44 -4.41
C VAL A 58 21.62 -16.40 -5.94
N VAL A 59 21.44 -17.56 -6.59
CA VAL A 59 21.27 -17.64 -8.06
C VAL A 59 19.94 -17.00 -8.46
N ARG A 60 18.86 -17.37 -7.77
CA ARG A 60 17.54 -16.83 -8.06
C ARG A 60 17.47 -15.31 -7.83
N ILE A 61 18.09 -14.82 -6.75
CA ILE A 61 18.18 -13.37 -6.50
C ILE A 61 18.95 -12.69 -7.65
N ALA A 62 20.08 -13.27 -8.08
CA ALA A 62 20.89 -12.72 -9.16
C ALA A 62 20.10 -12.62 -10.48
N ASP A 63 19.33 -13.66 -10.81
CA ASP A 63 18.48 -13.72 -12.00
C ASP A 63 17.38 -12.64 -11.94
N LEU A 64 16.69 -12.51 -10.80
CA LEU A 64 15.61 -11.55 -10.61
C LEU A 64 16.06 -10.08 -10.72
N ILE A 65 17.27 -9.76 -10.26
CA ILE A 65 17.81 -8.39 -10.34
C ILE A 65 18.74 -8.16 -11.56
N GLY A 66 18.91 -9.17 -12.42
CA GLY A 66 19.73 -9.08 -13.63
C GLY A 66 21.21 -8.82 -13.35
N ARG A 67 21.83 -9.52 -12.36
CA ARG A 67 23.20 -9.28 -11.91
C ARG A 67 24.03 -10.55 -11.82
N GLU A 68 25.36 -10.37 -11.82
CA GLU A 68 26.31 -11.45 -11.62
C GLU A 68 26.22 -12.04 -10.22
N LYS A 69 26.12 -13.38 -10.12
CA LYS A 69 26.06 -14.13 -8.86
C LYS A 69 27.14 -13.74 -7.86
N SER A 70 28.36 -13.50 -8.35
CA SER A 70 29.51 -13.14 -7.52
C SER A 70 29.35 -11.78 -6.83
N GLN A 71 28.70 -10.82 -7.49
CA GLN A 71 28.39 -9.50 -6.93
C GLN A 71 27.28 -9.61 -5.89
N VAL A 72 26.19 -10.31 -6.23
CA VAL A 72 25.06 -10.54 -5.33
C VAL A 72 25.51 -11.27 -4.07
N SER A 73 26.35 -12.30 -4.20
CA SER A 73 26.86 -13.03 -3.04
C SER A 73 27.68 -12.16 -2.08
N ARG A 74 28.50 -11.24 -2.60
CA ARG A 74 29.24 -10.28 -1.76
C ARG A 74 28.34 -9.32 -1.04
N THR A 75 27.34 -8.77 -1.72
CA THR A 75 26.36 -7.86 -1.11
C THR A 75 25.52 -8.57 -0.05
N LEU A 76 25.03 -9.78 -0.33
CA LEU A 76 24.29 -10.58 0.64
C LEU A 76 25.13 -10.88 1.90
N LYS A 77 26.43 -11.11 1.76
CA LYS A 77 27.32 -11.29 2.91
C LYS A 77 27.35 -10.04 3.80
N ILE A 78 27.53 -8.85 3.21
CA ILE A 78 27.55 -7.57 3.93
C ILE A 78 26.19 -7.32 4.61
N LEU A 79 25.08 -7.55 3.91
CA LEU A 79 23.74 -7.39 4.45
C LEU A 79 23.47 -8.36 5.61
N ALA A 80 23.98 -9.60 5.53
CA ALA A 80 23.86 -10.59 6.60
C ALA A 80 24.71 -10.20 7.83
N GLU A 81 25.95 -9.78 7.63
CA GLU A 81 26.83 -9.28 8.69
C GLU A 81 26.22 -8.06 9.39
N SER A 82 25.44 -7.26 8.64
CA SER A 82 24.73 -6.08 9.14
C SER A 82 23.35 -6.41 9.74
N GLY A 83 22.87 -7.66 9.69
CA GLY A 83 21.58 -8.10 10.22
C GLY A 83 20.36 -7.69 9.39
N PHE A 84 20.56 -7.15 8.18
CA PHE A 84 19.47 -6.84 7.25
C PHE A 84 18.94 -8.06 6.51
N VAL A 85 19.73 -9.10 6.42
CA VAL A 85 19.39 -10.36 5.77
C VAL A 85 19.81 -11.50 6.68
N ASP A 86 18.97 -12.50 6.83
CA ASP A 86 19.30 -13.77 7.47
C ASP A 86 19.59 -14.82 6.40
N ARG A 87 20.56 -15.68 6.67
CA ARG A 87 20.87 -16.85 5.83
C ARG A 87 20.52 -18.12 6.58
N ASP A 88 19.65 -18.89 6.02
CA ASP A 88 19.37 -20.24 6.52
C ASP A 88 20.57 -21.15 6.23
N THR A 89 21.09 -21.81 7.26
CA THR A 89 22.29 -22.65 7.15
C THR A 89 22.02 -24.00 6.51
N ALA A 90 20.79 -24.48 6.55
CA ALA A 90 20.39 -25.78 5.98
C ALA A 90 20.05 -25.64 4.49
N THR A 91 19.23 -24.65 4.13
CA THR A 91 18.75 -24.44 2.76
C THR A 91 19.66 -23.51 1.95
N LEU A 92 20.54 -22.75 2.60
CA LEU A 92 21.40 -21.70 2.04
C LEU A 92 20.61 -20.55 1.40
N GLN A 93 19.32 -20.44 1.72
CA GLN A 93 18.43 -19.37 1.29
C GLN A 93 18.61 -18.13 2.15
N TYR A 94 18.29 -16.98 1.56
CA TYR A 94 18.33 -15.68 2.21
C TYR A 94 16.90 -15.15 2.38
N ARG A 95 16.65 -14.49 3.51
CA ARG A 95 15.38 -13.80 3.84
C ARG A 95 15.67 -12.47 4.52
N LEU A 96 14.68 -11.60 4.63
CA LEU A 96 14.82 -10.34 5.36
C LEU A 96 15.13 -10.62 6.84
N GLY A 97 16.11 -9.88 7.39
CA GLY A 97 16.55 -10.01 8.77
C GLY A 97 15.78 -9.13 9.74
N TRP A 98 15.87 -9.44 11.04
CA TRP A 98 15.17 -8.74 12.12
C TRP A 98 15.53 -7.26 12.27
N ARG A 99 16.63 -6.79 11.67
CA ARG A 99 17.02 -5.38 11.72
C ARG A 99 16.00 -4.46 11.10
N PHE A 100 15.26 -4.90 10.08
CA PHE A 100 14.13 -4.13 9.52
C PHE A 100 13.06 -3.87 10.55
N PHE A 101 12.67 -4.89 11.31
CA PHE A 101 11.71 -4.73 12.41
C PHE A 101 12.21 -3.75 13.46
N ALA A 102 13.48 -3.84 13.88
CA ALA A 102 14.06 -2.94 14.86
C ALA A 102 14.12 -1.48 14.37
N LEU A 103 14.35 -1.25 13.09
CA LEU A 103 14.35 0.09 12.50
C LEU A 103 12.92 0.63 12.37
N ALA A 104 11.98 -0.16 11.88
CA ALA A 104 10.58 0.21 11.77
C ALA A 104 9.98 0.57 13.15
N ALA A 105 10.29 -0.21 14.18
CA ALA A 105 9.87 0.06 15.55
C ALA A 105 10.39 1.41 16.11
N ARG A 106 11.46 1.96 15.55
CA ARG A 106 12.06 3.25 15.95
C ARG A 106 11.65 4.42 15.03
N ALA A 107 11.03 4.14 13.92
CA ALA A 107 10.71 5.14 12.88
C ALA A 107 9.51 6.05 13.22
N GLY A 108 9.30 6.39 14.47
CA GLY A 108 8.55 7.60 14.87
C GLY A 108 7.03 7.52 14.92
N GLU A 109 6.37 6.51 14.35
CA GLU A 109 4.91 6.38 14.37
C GLU A 109 4.44 5.21 15.25
N GLN A 110 5.21 4.94 16.31
CA GLN A 110 4.97 3.82 17.23
C GLN A 110 3.54 3.81 17.78
N ARG A 111 2.95 4.99 18.05
CA ARG A 111 1.62 5.08 18.62
C ARG A 111 0.54 4.66 17.60
N LEU A 112 0.64 5.14 16.35
CA LEU A 112 -0.29 4.75 15.28
C LEU A 112 -0.31 3.22 15.12
N LEU A 113 0.87 2.60 14.92
CA LEU A 113 0.99 1.16 14.70
C LEU A 113 0.66 0.33 15.96
N SER A 114 0.71 0.92 17.17
CA SER A 114 0.35 0.22 18.40
C SER A 114 -1.16 0.21 18.67
N VAL A 115 -1.89 1.25 18.25
CA VAL A 115 -3.33 1.36 18.54
C VAL A 115 -4.21 0.92 17.37
N ALA A 116 -3.71 1.00 16.14
CA ALA A 116 -4.47 0.68 14.94
C ALA A 116 -4.95 -0.79 14.86
N PRO A 117 -4.17 -1.84 15.21
CA PRO A 117 -4.59 -3.23 15.01
C PRO A 117 -5.96 -3.55 15.62
N ALA A 118 -6.18 -3.23 16.89
CA ALA A 118 -7.45 -3.50 17.57
C ALA A 118 -8.63 -2.76 16.93
N LEU A 119 -8.39 -1.60 16.31
CA LEU A 119 -9.41 -0.83 15.61
C LEU A 119 -9.69 -1.44 14.22
N LEU A 120 -8.65 -1.91 13.52
CA LEU A 120 -8.82 -2.60 12.25
C LEU A 120 -9.63 -3.88 12.43
N GLU A 121 -9.33 -4.70 13.45
CA GLU A 121 -10.09 -5.92 13.78
C GLU A 121 -11.57 -5.62 13.96
N ARG A 122 -11.93 -4.62 14.77
CA ARG A 122 -13.33 -4.21 14.97
C ARG A 122 -13.98 -3.74 13.66
N LEU A 123 -13.28 -2.94 12.88
CA LEU A 123 -13.83 -2.45 11.61
C LEU A 123 -14.05 -3.59 10.61
N VAL A 124 -13.17 -4.62 10.59
CA VAL A 124 -13.41 -5.85 9.82
C VAL A 124 -14.68 -6.55 10.26
N GLU A 125 -14.94 -6.64 11.57
CA GLU A 125 -16.19 -7.21 12.10
C GLU A 125 -17.42 -6.42 11.65
N ASP A 126 -17.35 -5.09 11.66
CA ASP A 126 -18.46 -4.19 11.30
C ASP A 126 -18.76 -4.21 9.80
N VAL A 127 -17.72 -4.16 8.94
CA VAL A 127 -17.90 -4.07 7.48
C VAL A 127 -17.90 -5.43 6.79
N GLY A 128 -17.30 -6.46 7.39
CA GLY A 128 -17.18 -7.81 6.86
C GLY A 128 -16.22 -7.93 5.67
N GLU A 129 -15.30 -6.98 5.47
CA GLU A 129 -14.37 -6.93 4.35
C GLU A 129 -12.95 -6.55 4.82
N THR A 130 -11.96 -6.68 3.93
CA THR A 130 -10.56 -6.36 4.26
C THR A 130 -10.38 -4.86 4.50
N VAL A 131 -9.74 -4.55 5.62
CA VAL A 131 -9.40 -3.18 6.05
C VAL A 131 -7.90 -2.98 6.02
N HIS A 132 -7.47 -1.81 5.62
CA HIS A 132 -6.06 -1.45 5.54
C HIS A 132 -5.79 -0.11 6.23
N LEU A 133 -4.60 0.02 6.79
CA LEU A 133 -4.01 1.30 7.16
C LEU A 133 -2.89 1.61 6.17
N SER A 134 -2.96 2.77 5.55
CA SER A 134 -2.04 3.16 4.48
C SER A 134 -1.44 4.54 4.75
N VAL A 135 -0.21 4.74 4.27
CA VAL A 135 0.50 6.02 4.40
C VAL A 135 0.98 6.51 3.03
N LEU A 136 1.24 7.80 2.92
CA LEU A 136 1.81 8.40 1.73
C LEU A 136 3.31 8.10 1.65
N GLN A 137 3.75 7.54 0.53
CA GLN A 137 5.16 7.30 0.23
C GLN A 137 5.53 7.91 -1.13
N GLY A 138 6.01 9.14 -1.13
CA GLY A 138 6.23 9.88 -2.38
C GLY A 138 4.92 10.06 -3.13
N VAL A 139 4.81 9.48 -4.33
CA VAL A 139 3.61 9.52 -5.19
C VAL A 139 2.80 8.23 -5.16
N GLU A 140 3.04 7.39 -4.17
CA GLU A 140 2.40 6.09 -3.99
C GLU A 140 1.77 6.00 -2.59
N VAL A 141 0.84 5.10 -2.45
CA VAL A 141 0.21 4.71 -1.19
C VAL A 141 0.83 3.39 -0.74
N LEU A 142 1.49 3.40 0.41
CA LEU A 142 2.02 2.20 1.05
C LEU A 142 1.02 1.67 2.07
N THR A 143 0.60 0.42 1.93
CA THR A 143 -0.18 -0.27 2.97
C THR A 143 0.75 -0.75 4.08
N VAL A 144 0.53 -0.27 5.30
CA VAL A 144 1.36 -0.62 6.47
C VAL A 144 0.74 -1.70 7.36
N LEU A 145 -0.58 -1.76 7.43
CA LEU A 145 -1.33 -2.83 8.12
C LEU A 145 -2.51 -3.28 7.24
N SER A 146 -2.88 -4.54 7.41
CA SER A 146 -4.02 -5.15 6.71
C SER A 146 -4.65 -6.21 7.59
N GLU A 147 -5.96 -6.10 7.81
CA GLU A 147 -6.77 -7.09 8.50
C GLU A 147 -7.88 -7.58 7.59
N SER A 148 -8.11 -8.89 7.59
CA SER A 148 -9.03 -9.54 6.67
C SER A 148 -9.98 -10.49 7.38
N PRO A 149 -11.27 -10.50 6.99
CA PRO A 149 -12.20 -11.54 7.45
C PRO A 149 -11.83 -12.90 6.83
N PRO A 150 -12.31 -14.00 7.40
CA PRO A 150 -12.00 -15.35 6.93
C PRO A 150 -12.76 -15.71 5.64
N HIS A 151 -12.70 -14.86 4.60
CA HIS A 151 -13.31 -15.13 3.30
C HIS A 151 -12.34 -15.84 2.35
N ALA A 152 -12.87 -16.74 1.51
CA ALA A 152 -12.08 -17.40 0.48
C ALA A 152 -11.61 -16.45 -0.64
N VAL A 153 -12.41 -15.43 -0.93
CA VAL A 153 -12.07 -14.36 -1.88
C VAL A 153 -12.03 -13.04 -1.11
N LYS A 154 -10.85 -12.46 -0.99
CA LYS A 154 -10.60 -11.21 -0.25
C LYS A 154 -9.45 -10.42 -0.89
N ALA A 155 -9.39 -9.12 -0.60
CA ALA A 155 -8.26 -8.27 -0.95
C ALA A 155 -7.14 -8.47 0.11
N ASP A 156 -6.32 -9.50 -0.05
CA ASP A 156 -5.28 -9.89 0.91
C ASP A 156 -3.87 -9.65 0.37
N GLY A 157 -2.87 -9.69 1.26
CA GLY A 157 -1.47 -9.57 0.88
C GLY A 157 -1.02 -8.17 0.48
N TRP A 158 -1.72 -7.12 0.92
CA TRP A 158 -1.42 -5.74 0.58
C TRP A 158 -0.39 -5.08 1.52
N ALA A 159 -0.22 -5.58 2.73
CA ALA A 159 0.78 -5.04 3.66
C ALA A 159 2.19 -5.08 3.04
N GLY A 160 2.86 -3.93 3.04
CA GLY A 160 4.18 -3.74 2.42
C GLY A 160 4.15 -3.47 0.91
N ARG A 161 2.98 -3.39 0.28
CA ARG A 161 2.84 -3.05 -1.14
C ARG A 161 2.47 -1.58 -1.33
N THR A 162 2.85 -1.06 -2.49
CA THR A 162 2.48 0.28 -2.93
C THR A 162 1.53 0.24 -4.12
N VAL A 163 0.65 1.25 -4.19
CA VAL A 163 -0.28 1.48 -5.30
C VAL A 163 -0.26 2.95 -5.69
N PRO A 164 -0.62 3.28 -6.94
CA PRO A 164 -0.68 4.67 -7.37
C PRO A 164 -1.67 5.48 -6.54
N ILE A 165 -1.29 6.72 -6.19
CA ILE A 165 -2.08 7.59 -5.31
C ILE A 165 -3.37 8.10 -5.98
N TYR A 166 -3.38 8.28 -7.30
CA TYR A 166 -4.46 8.96 -8.01
C TYR A 166 -5.72 8.11 -8.24
N CYS A 167 -5.61 6.77 -8.21
CA CYS A 167 -6.69 5.84 -8.57
C CYS A 167 -7.20 4.98 -7.42
N THR A 168 -6.85 5.34 -6.17
CA THR A 168 -7.25 4.59 -4.97
C THR A 168 -7.97 5.48 -3.97
N SER A 169 -8.91 4.90 -3.21
CA SER A 169 -9.62 5.63 -2.15
C SER A 169 -8.67 6.14 -1.06
N SER A 170 -7.71 5.30 -0.64
CA SER A 170 -6.66 5.71 0.31
C SER A 170 -5.80 6.83 -0.22
N GLY A 171 -5.45 6.83 -1.52
CA GLY A 171 -4.72 7.92 -2.14
C GLY A 171 -5.47 9.23 -2.08
N ARG A 172 -6.75 9.24 -2.46
CA ARG A 172 -7.58 10.45 -2.34
C ARG A 172 -7.70 10.94 -0.90
N ALA A 173 -7.92 10.03 0.06
CA ALA A 173 -8.00 10.40 1.48
C ALA A 173 -6.68 11.00 2.00
N LEU A 174 -5.52 10.50 1.56
CA LEU A 174 -4.20 11.03 1.90
C LEU A 174 -3.91 12.40 1.28
N LEU A 175 -4.68 12.81 0.29
CA LEU A 175 -4.55 14.10 -0.40
C LEU A 175 -5.54 15.16 0.07
N PHE A 176 -6.31 14.92 1.13
CA PHE A 176 -7.33 15.86 1.60
C PHE A 176 -6.81 17.25 1.95
N ASP A 177 -5.57 17.37 2.43
CA ASP A 177 -4.98 18.65 2.81
C ASP A 177 -4.18 19.33 1.67
N TYR A 178 -4.14 18.73 0.47
CA TYR A 178 -3.40 19.24 -0.66
C TYR A 178 -4.26 20.20 -1.49
N ASP A 179 -3.80 21.40 -1.72
CA ASP A 179 -4.35 22.35 -2.70
C ASP A 179 -3.79 22.06 -4.10
N HIS A 180 -4.24 22.82 -5.10
CA HIS A 180 -3.81 22.67 -6.49
C HIS A 180 -2.28 22.75 -6.68
N GLU A 181 -1.63 23.70 -6.00
CA GLU A 181 -0.18 23.91 -6.12
C GLU A 181 0.60 22.72 -5.51
N ALA A 182 0.17 22.26 -4.34
CA ALA A 182 0.74 21.10 -3.66
C ALA A 182 0.53 19.80 -4.46
N LEU A 183 -0.66 19.59 -5.05
CA LEU A 183 -0.95 18.46 -5.93
C LEU A 183 -0.09 18.49 -7.18
N SER A 184 0.01 19.64 -7.85
CA SER A 184 0.84 19.84 -9.05
C SER A 184 2.32 19.59 -8.77
N SER A 185 2.80 20.06 -7.62
CA SER A 185 4.18 19.82 -7.18
C SER A 185 4.44 18.35 -6.86
N LEU A 186 3.56 17.71 -6.09
CA LEU A 186 3.70 16.31 -5.70
C LEU A 186 3.67 15.39 -6.91
N LEU A 187 2.74 15.62 -7.84
CA LEU A 187 2.48 14.74 -8.99
C LEU A 187 3.27 15.16 -10.24
N SER A 188 4.21 16.10 -10.10
CA SER A 188 5.07 16.52 -11.21
C SER A 188 5.83 15.34 -11.78
N GLY A 189 5.59 15.06 -13.09
CA GLY A 189 6.20 13.93 -13.79
C GLY A 189 5.52 12.57 -13.55
N VAL A 190 4.41 12.52 -12.82
CA VAL A 190 3.58 11.32 -12.72
C VAL A 190 2.77 11.15 -14.01
N GLU A 191 2.87 10.00 -14.64
CA GLU A 191 2.03 9.62 -15.77
C GLU A 191 0.71 9.05 -15.24
N PHE A 192 -0.38 9.76 -15.48
CA PHE A 192 -1.73 9.28 -15.20
C PHE A 192 -2.11 8.23 -16.24
N ARG A 193 -2.01 6.96 -15.87
CA ARG A 193 -2.39 5.85 -16.75
C ARG A 193 -3.86 5.54 -16.53
N GLU A 194 -4.61 5.49 -17.61
CA GLU A 194 -5.98 5.00 -17.59
C GLU A 194 -5.96 3.47 -17.38
N LEU A 195 -5.95 3.07 -16.09
CA LEU A 195 -5.97 1.66 -15.72
C LEU A 195 -7.32 1.03 -16.02
N ARG A 196 -8.40 1.80 -15.87
CA ARG A 196 -9.80 1.43 -16.09
C ARG A 196 -10.62 2.62 -16.58
N PRO A 197 -11.76 2.37 -17.28
CA PRO A 197 -12.74 3.41 -17.52
C PRO A 197 -13.18 4.04 -16.21
N GLY A 198 -13.02 5.34 -16.05
CA GLY A 198 -13.29 6.06 -14.81
C GLY A 198 -12.06 6.38 -13.95
N THR A 199 -10.88 5.79 -14.23
CA THR A 199 -9.63 6.26 -13.63
C THR A 199 -9.39 7.73 -14.01
N VAL A 200 -9.08 8.57 -13.03
CA VAL A 200 -8.72 9.98 -13.27
C VAL A 200 -7.46 10.07 -14.17
N ARG A 201 -7.46 11.02 -15.10
CA ARG A 201 -6.47 11.12 -16.18
C ARG A 201 -5.53 12.31 -16.06
N ASN A 202 -5.83 13.23 -15.14
CA ASN A 202 -5.07 14.45 -14.90
C ASN A 202 -5.30 14.95 -13.47
N ILE A 203 -4.59 16.02 -13.12
CA ILE A 203 -4.66 16.63 -11.79
C ILE A 203 -6.04 17.25 -11.53
N GLU A 204 -6.64 17.86 -12.53
CA GLU A 204 -7.94 18.52 -12.43
C GLU A 204 -9.05 17.51 -12.07
N GLU A 205 -9.11 16.37 -12.76
CA GLU A 205 -10.07 15.29 -12.45
C GLU A 205 -9.82 14.70 -11.04
N LEU A 206 -8.55 14.58 -10.65
CA LEU A 206 -8.19 14.13 -9.30
C LEU A 206 -8.65 15.14 -8.25
N GLU A 207 -8.42 16.42 -8.47
CA GLU A 207 -8.81 17.51 -7.57
C GLU A 207 -10.33 17.57 -7.38
N GLU A 208 -11.10 17.45 -8.46
CA GLU A 208 -12.57 17.37 -8.40
C GLU A 208 -13.03 16.17 -7.54
N SER A 209 -12.41 15.00 -7.74
CA SER A 209 -12.77 13.80 -6.96
C SER A 209 -12.36 13.91 -5.49
N ILE A 210 -11.25 14.61 -5.18
CA ILE A 210 -10.85 14.91 -3.81
C ILE A 210 -11.82 15.92 -3.18
N ALA A 211 -12.27 16.94 -3.92
CA ALA A 211 -13.23 17.93 -3.41
C ALA A 211 -14.54 17.27 -2.96
N VAL A 212 -15.10 16.38 -3.79
CA VAL A 212 -16.29 15.59 -3.42
C VAL A 212 -16.02 14.74 -2.16
N ALA A 213 -14.85 14.10 -2.09
CA ALA A 213 -14.50 13.28 -0.94
C ALA A 213 -14.32 14.09 0.35
N ARG A 214 -13.81 15.33 0.26
CA ARG A 214 -13.69 16.25 1.42
C ARG A 214 -15.05 16.64 2.00
N GLU A 215 -16.04 16.93 1.15
CA GLU A 215 -17.38 17.32 1.58
C GLU A 215 -18.05 16.24 2.43
N GLN A 216 -17.89 14.98 2.08
CA GLN A 216 -18.46 13.86 2.83
C GLN A 216 -17.53 13.30 3.91
N GLY A 217 -16.23 13.66 3.89
CA GLY A 217 -15.20 13.22 4.84
C GLY A 217 -14.63 11.84 4.59
N TYR A 218 -14.93 11.23 3.44
CA TYR A 218 -14.35 9.96 2.98
C TYR A 218 -14.32 9.89 1.47
N ALA A 219 -13.37 9.16 0.91
CA ALA A 219 -13.21 8.94 -0.53
C ALA A 219 -13.80 7.58 -0.93
N LEU A 220 -14.45 7.53 -2.08
CA LEU A 220 -14.95 6.30 -2.70
C LEU A 220 -14.22 6.07 -4.03
N VAL A 221 -13.94 4.80 -4.35
CA VAL A 221 -13.39 4.37 -5.64
C VAL A 221 -14.15 3.13 -6.09
N ASP A 222 -14.64 3.15 -7.32
CA ASP A 222 -15.38 2.07 -7.94
C ASP A 222 -14.69 1.62 -9.24
N GLU A 223 -13.95 0.51 -9.17
CA GLU A 223 -13.25 -0.12 -10.30
C GLU A 223 -12.23 0.78 -11.03
N GLU A 224 -11.72 1.82 -10.39
CA GLU A 224 -10.74 2.72 -11.02
C GLU A 224 -9.31 2.15 -11.04
N PHE A 225 -8.97 1.35 -10.04
CA PHE A 225 -7.66 0.69 -9.93
C PHE A 225 -7.69 -0.69 -10.58
N GLU A 226 -8.69 -1.51 -10.26
CA GLU A 226 -8.81 -2.89 -10.73
C GLU A 226 -10.29 -3.24 -10.96
N PHE A 227 -10.55 -4.01 -12.02
CA PHE A 227 -11.90 -4.48 -12.34
C PHE A 227 -12.47 -5.35 -11.21
N GLY A 228 -13.71 -5.07 -10.83
CA GLY A 228 -14.38 -5.79 -9.75
C GLY A 228 -13.93 -5.41 -8.36
N LEU A 229 -13.03 -4.44 -8.18
CA LEU A 229 -12.57 -3.94 -6.89
C LEU A 229 -13.17 -2.57 -6.58
N VAL A 230 -13.73 -2.43 -5.38
CA VAL A 230 -14.23 -1.15 -4.86
C VAL A 230 -13.62 -0.87 -3.50
N GLY A 231 -13.53 0.42 -3.14
CA GLY A 231 -12.96 0.80 -1.85
C GLY A 231 -13.46 2.14 -1.35
N ALA A 232 -13.45 2.28 -0.02
CA ALA A 232 -13.74 3.52 0.67
C ALA A 232 -12.61 3.82 1.66
N ALA A 233 -12.24 5.10 1.83
CA ALA A 233 -11.16 5.50 2.72
C ALA A 233 -11.45 6.84 3.40
N ALA A 234 -10.90 7.01 4.62
CA ALA A 234 -10.96 8.26 5.35
C ALA A 234 -9.60 8.62 5.96
N PRO A 235 -9.31 9.92 6.12
CA PRO A 235 -8.05 10.41 6.63
C PRO A 235 -7.90 10.17 8.13
N VAL A 236 -6.69 9.86 8.58
CA VAL A 236 -6.30 9.75 9.99
C VAL A 236 -5.35 10.88 10.33
N ARG A 237 -5.65 11.62 11.41
CA ARG A 237 -4.89 12.80 11.83
C ARG A 237 -4.16 12.60 13.16
N ASP A 238 -3.00 13.21 13.29
CA ASP A 238 -2.27 13.26 14.56
C ASP A 238 -2.75 14.43 15.46
N PHE A 239 -2.19 14.53 16.66
CA PHE A 239 -2.50 15.58 17.65
C PHE A 239 -2.25 17.03 17.16
N LYS A 240 -1.53 17.20 16.04
CA LYS A 240 -1.30 18.50 15.38
C LYS A 240 -2.28 18.76 14.24
N GLY A 241 -3.23 17.85 13.99
CA GLY A 241 -4.14 17.90 12.87
C GLY A 241 -3.53 17.49 11.53
N ARG A 242 -2.28 17.05 11.51
CA ARG A 242 -1.62 16.61 10.28
C ARG A 242 -2.18 15.25 9.85
N LEU A 243 -2.46 15.13 8.59
CA LEU A 243 -2.85 13.87 7.98
C LEU A 243 -1.66 12.92 7.95
N VAL A 244 -1.73 11.81 8.69
CA VAL A 244 -0.61 10.86 8.88
C VAL A 244 -0.86 9.50 8.25
N ALA A 245 -2.12 9.14 8.02
CA ALA A 245 -2.51 7.88 7.40
C ALA A 245 -3.90 7.99 6.77
N ALA A 246 -4.29 6.96 6.01
CA ALA A 246 -5.67 6.70 5.60
C ALA A 246 -6.08 5.32 6.08
N LEU A 247 -7.26 5.22 6.67
CA LEU A 247 -7.93 3.96 6.95
C LEU A 247 -8.84 3.65 5.76
N ASN A 248 -8.77 2.44 5.20
CA ASN A 248 -9.61 2.09 4.07
C ASN A 248 -10.13 0.66 4.13
N VAL A 249 -11.28 0.43 3.52
CA VAL A 249 -11.82 -0.88 3.21
C VAL A 249 -11.73 -1.12 1.71
N SER A 250 -11.36 -2.33 1.31
CA SER A 250 -11.40 -2.75 -0.09
C SER A 250 -12.03 -4.14 -0.21
N ALA A 251 -12.84 -4.32 -1.25
CA ALA A 251 -13.59 -5.57 -1.43
C ALA A 251 -13.99 -5.77 -2.89
N PRO A 252 -14.34 -7.01 -3.27
CA PRO A 252 -15.01 -7.28 -4.53
C PRO A 252 -16.33 -6.49 -4.66
N LYS A 253 -16.54 -5.87 -5.82
CA LYS A 253 -17.72 -5.04 -6.11
C LYS A 253 -19.05 -5.78 -5.89
N PHE A 254 -19.09 -7.07 -6.21
CA PHE A 254 -20.32 -7.87 -6.03
C PHE A 254 -20.75 -8.00 -4.56
N ARG A 255 -19.83 -7.80 -3.59
CA ARG A 255 -20.16 -7.82 -2.16
C ARG A 255 -20.38 -6.42 -1.58
N LEU A 256 -19.48 -5.48 -1.90
CA LEU A 256 -19.47 -4.17 -1.26
C LEU A 256 -20.10 -3.07 -2.12
N GLY A 257 -20.18 -3.21 -3.45
CA GLY A 257 -20.63 -2.14 -4.35
C GLY A 257 -21.99 -1.54 -3.98
N GLY A 258 -22.97 -2.38 -3.64
CA GLY A 258 -24.32 -1.92 -3.25
C GLY A 258 -24.40 -1.23 -1.88
N ARG A 259 -23.35 -1.23 -1.07
CA ARG A 259 -23.27 -0.59 0.25
C ARG A 259 -21.98 0.19 0.46
N LEU A 260 -21.33 0.60 -0.63
CA LEU A 260 -20.03 1.29 -0.59
C LEU A 260 -20.06 2.59 0.20
N GLU A 261 -21.12 3.40 0.04
CA GLU A 261 -21.31 4.61 0.84
C GLU A 261 -21.50 4.32 2.34
N GLY A 262 -22.21 3.23 2.67
CA GLY A 262 -22.34 2.77 4.06
C GLY A 262 -20.99 2.42 4.67
N ALA A 263 -20.18 1.67 3.92
CA ALA A 263 -18.83 1.35 4.32
C ALA A 263 -17.95 2.60 4.46
N GLY A 264 -18.11 3.60 3.59
CA GLY A 264 -17.42 4.89 3.69
C GLY A 264 -17.70 5.59 5.02
N ARG A 265 -18.96 5.60 5.47
CA ARG A 265 -19.33 6.17 6.78
C ARG A 265 -18.72 5.43 7.96
N GLU A 266 -18.71 4.10 7.92
CA GLU A 266 -18.07 3.29 8.98
C GLU A 266 -16.55 3.49 9.00
N VAL A 267 -15.90 3.53 7.85
CA VAL A 267 -14.46 3.82 7.73
C VAL A 267 -14.16 5.22 8.28
N LYS A 268 -14.98 6.23 7.96
CA LYS A 268 -14.81 7.58 8.49
C LYS A 268 -14.92 7.59 10.01
N LYS A 269 -15.93 6.96 10.58
CA LYS A 269 -16.11 6.87 12.03
C LYS A 269 -14.90 6.21 12.70
N ALA A 270 -14.40 5.13 12.15
CA ALA A 270 -13.21 4.44 12.67
C ALA A 270 -11.93 5.31 12.51
N ALA A 271 -11.78 6.04 11.41
CA ALA A 271 -10.65 6.96 11.20
C ALA A 271 -10.69 8.15 12.17
N ASP A 272 -11.87 8.68 12.47
CA ASP A 272 -12.07 9.72 13.48
C ASP A 272 -11.72 9.19 14.90
N GLU A 273 -12.13 7.97 15.24
CA GLU A 273 -11.75 7.31 16.49
C GLU A 273 -10.23 7.10 16.57
N LEU A 274 -9.59 6.62 15.50
CA LEU A 274 -8.13 6.45 15.46
C LEU A 274 -7.41 7.79 15.63
N SER A 275 -7.92 8.85 14.98
CA SER A 275 -7.38 10.21 15.12
C SER A 275 -7.51 10.71 16.58
N ALA A 276 -8.63 10.46 17.24
CA ALA A 276 -8.83 10.81 18.65
C ALA A 276 -7.84 10.04 19.57
N LEU A 277 -7.58 8.76 19.31
CA LEU A 277 -6.56 7.98 20.03
C LEU A 277 -5.14 8.52 19.81
N LEU A 278 -4.90 9.19 18.67
CA LEU A 278 -3.65 9.90 18.36
C LEU A 278 -3.61 11.31 18.95
N GLY A 279 -4.67 11.72 19.66
CA GLY A 279 -4.77 13.03 20.33
C GLY A 279 -5.36 14.14 19.46
N TRP A 280 -5.94 13.82 18.31
CA TRP A 280 -6.73 14.76 17.51
C TRP A 280 -8.09 14.99 18.17
N SER A 281 -8.47 16.26 18.32
CA SER A 281 -9.84 16.66 18.63
C SER A 281 -10.24 17.66 17.56
N SER A 282 -11.28 17.35 16.79
CA SER A 282 -11.92 18.37 15.94
C SER A 282 -12.32 19.53 16.83
N GLY A 283 -11.74 20.71 16.60
CA GLY A 283 -12.11 21.92 17.30
C GLY A 283 -13.59 22.26 17.05
N PRO A 284 -14.22 23.10 17.86
CA PRO A 284 -15.65 23.45 17.71
C PRO A 284 -16.00 24.20 16.41
N GLY A 285 -15.12 24.24 15.41
CA GLY A 285 -15.28 24.91 14.12
C GLY A 285 -15.71 24.02 12.94
N ASP A 286 -15.56 22.70 13.01
CA ASP A 286 -15.85 21.80 11.88
C ASP A 286 -17.30 21.26 11.86
N ALA A 287 -18.14 21.70 12.79
CA ALA A 287 -19.54 21.27 12.91
C ALA A 287 -20.56 22.23 12.25
N THR A 288 -20.13 23.13 11.36
CA THR A 288 -21.05 24.05 10.66
C THR A 288 -21.27 23.64 9.22
N GLY A 289 -22.18 22.71 9.02
CA GLY A 289 -22.61 22.26 7.69
C GLY A 289 -23.87 21.42 7.69
N VAL A 290 -24.82 21.66 8.66
CA VAL A 290 -26.21 21.18 8.52
C VAL A 290 -27.15 22.24 9.09
N SER A 291 -27.74 22.99 8.21
CA SER A 291 -29.00 23.70 8.41
C SER A 291 -29.78 23.59 7.13
#